data_6f3b62aca703a4230eaff0414904c8e5
#
_entry.id   6f3b62aca703a4230eaff0414904c8e5
#
_cell.length_a   1.000
_cell.length_b   1.000
_cell.length_c   1.000
_cell.angle_alpha   90.00
_cell.angle_beta   90.00
_cell.angle_gamma   90.00
#
_symmetry.space_group_name_H-M   'P 1'
#
loop_
_entity.id
_entity.type
_entity.pdbx_description
1 polymer ?
#
loop_
_entity_poly.entity_id
_entity_poly.type
_entity_poly.pdbx_seq_one_letter_code
_entity_poly.pdbx_strand_id
1 'polypeptide(L)'
;MNEKLKYLTLFVIGMMLSLGMNAQSVKSISGTVTDDQGEAVISGTVKVKNGSTGTITDINGKYTLSVPSNATLVFSYIGYITQEFKVSELKSNVLNVVLQSDTKALDEVVVVGYGTMRKSDLTGSISTAKGKDMLKAQSFNALDGLKGKVAGVNIF
;
A
#
# COMPACT_ATOMS: atom_id res chain seq x y z
N MET A 1 8.94 -47.97 41.94
CA MET A 1 8.39 -47.74 40.61
C MET A 1 9.33 -48.40 39.63
N ASN A 2 8.84 -49.43 38.90
CA ASN A 2 9.68 -50.28 38.06
C ASN A 2 10.38 -49.49 36.97
N GLU A 3 11.69 -49.69 36.78
CA GLU A 3 12.47 -49.00 35.74
C GLU A 3 11.80 -49.15 34.36
N LYS A 4 11.24 -50.33 34.05
CA LYS A 4 10.49 -50.59 32.81
C LYS A 4 9.26 -49.67 32.64
N LEU A 5 8.62 -49.28 33.75
CA LEU A 5 7.47 -48.36 33.72
C LEU A 5 7.90 -46.92 33.40
N LYS A 6 9.09 -46.49 33.87
CA LYS A 6 9.68 -45.20 33.54
C LYS A 6 9.98 -45.08 32.04
N TYR A 7 10.57 -46.12 31.45
CA TYR A 7 10.85 -46.13 30.01
C TYR A 7 9.57 -46.16 29.16
N LEU A 8 8.55 -46.88 29.64
CA LEU A 8 7.24 -46.90 28.95
C LEU A 8 6.56 -45.53 29.00
N THR A 9 6.59 -44.83 30.13
CA THR A 9 6.03 -43.49 30.27
C THR A 9 6.79 -42.47 29.42
N LEU A 10 8.13 -42.55 29.37
CA LEU A 10 8.94 -41.68 28.48
C LEU A 10 8.66 -41.91 27.02
N PHE A 11 8.45 -43.16 26.58
CA PHE A 11 8.11 -43.54 25.22
C PHE A 11 6.73 -43.00 24.83
N VAL A 12 5.73 -43.10 25.69
CA VAL A 12 4.37 -42.60 25.47
C VAL A 12 4.36 -41.06 25.39
N ILE A 13 5.12 -40.36 26.24
CA ILE A 13 5.27 -38.90 26.19
C ILE A 13 5.97 -38.46 24.90
N GLY A 14 7.03 -39.16 24.48
CA GLY A 14 7.72 -38.92 23.21
C GLY A 14 6.80 -39.11 22.01
N MET A 15 5.94 -40.12 22.01
CA MET A 15 4.98 -40.40 20.97
C MET A 15 3.86 -39.34 20.93
N MET A 16 3.39 -38.84 22.08
CA MET A 16 2.40 -37.74 22.13
C MET A 16 2.97 -36.41 21.63
N LEU A 17 4.23 -36.11 21.89
CA LEU A 17 4.89 -34.89 21.40
C LEU A 17 5.08 -34.87 19.88
N SER A 18 5.17 -36.03 19.21
CA SER A 18 5.34 -36.11 17.76
C SER A 18 4.04 -35.89 16.94
N LEU A 19 2.87 -35.95 17.58
CA LEU A 19 1.57 -35.76 16.91
C LEU A 19 1.18 -34.30 16.69
N GLY A 20 1.93 -33.33 17.23
CA GLY A 20 1.60 -31.90 17.20
C GLY A 20 2.19 -31.11 16.03
N MET A 21 2.93 -31.72 15.11
CA MET A 21 3.51 -31.00 13.96
C MET A 21 2.47 -30.84 12.84
N ASN A 22 1.62 -29.82 12.95
CA ASN A 22 0.82 -29.38 11.81
C ASN A 22 1.76 -28.80 10.74
N ALA A 23 2.08 -29.58 9.71
CA ALA A 23 2.74 -29.09 8.52
C ALA A 23 1.80 -28.09 7.84
N GLN A 24 2.08 -26.79 7.96
CA GLN A 24 1.35 -25.78 7.22
C GLN A 24 1.57 -26.04 5.73
N SER A 25 0.48 -26.35 5.00
CA SER A 25 0.55 -26.54 3.56
C SER A 25 0.91 -25.20 2.90
N VAL A 26 2.03 -25.18 2.19
CA VAL A 26 2.51 -24.05 1.42
C VAL A 26 1.98 -24.17 0.00
N LYS A 27 1.40 -23.09 -0.53
CA LYS A 27 0.98 -22.98 -1.94
C LYS A 27 1.86 -21.94 -2.64
N SER A 28 2.29 -22.25 -3.86
CA SER A 28 2.93 -21.27 -4.74
C SER A 28 1.84 -20.57 -5.56
N ILE A 29 1.62 -19.28 -5.29
CA ILE A 29 0.66 -18.44 -6.01
C ILE A 29 1.43 -17.59 -7.02
N SER A 30 0.93 -17.57 -8.26
CA SER A 30 1.47 -16.75 -9.35
C SER A 30 0.36 -15.98 -10.03
N GLY A 31 0.70 -14.95 -10.81
CA GLY A 31 -0.28 -14.18 -11.57
C GLY A 31 0.31 -12.91 -12.12
N THR A 32 -0.56 -12.05 -12.64
CA THR A 32 -0.21 -10.75 -13.20
C THR A 32 -1.02 -9.67 -12.49
N VAL A 33 -0.37 -8.55 -12.19
CA VAL A 33 -1.00 -7.35 -11.65
C VAL A 33 -1.05 -6.31 -12.75
N THR A 34 -2.26 -5.82 -13.05
CA THR A 34 -2.50 -4.75 -14.01
C THR A 34 -3.24 -3.61 -13.34
N ASP A 35 -3.27 -2.46 -13.97
CA ASP A 35 -4.12 -1.35 -13.58
C ASP A 35 -5.51 -1.42 -14.25
N ASP A 36 -6.34 -0.41 -14.02
CA ASP A 36 -7.69 -0.26 -14.59
C ASP A 36 -7.69 0.02 -16.10
N GLN A 37 -6.53 0.34 -16.69
CA GLN A 37 -6.33 0.53 -18.14
C GLN A 37 -5.78 -0.74 -18.81
N GLY A 38 -5.44 -1.78 -18.02
CA GLY A 38 -4.87 -3.03 -18.47
C GLY A 38 -3.35 -2.99 -18.64
N GLU A 39 -2.68 -1.92 -18.18
CA GLU A 39 -1.23 -1.81 -18.19
C GLU A 39 -0.61 -2.60 -17.03
N ALA A 40 0.60 -3.17 -17.26
CA ALA A 40 1.29 -3.95 -16.25
C ALA A 40 1.79 -3.06 -15.10
N VAL A 41 1.43 -3.39 -13.86
CA VAL A 41 1.94 -2.70 -12.68
C VAL A 41 3.34 -3.22 -12.36
N ILE A 42 4.36 -2.40 -12.67
CA ILE A 42 5.78 -2.71 -12.44
C ILE A 42 6.17 -2.35 -11.01
N SER A 43 6.93 -3.22 -10.34
CA SER A 43 7.38 -3.02 -8.93
C SER A 43 6.22 -2.87 -7.93
N GLY A 44 5.03 -3.34 -8.26
CA GLY A 44 3.92 -3.46 -7.33
C GLY A 44 4.26 -4.45 -6.21
N THR A 45 3.88 -4.13 -4.98
CA THR A 45 4.17 -4.96 -3.80
C THR A 45 3.09 -6.02 -3.61
N VAL A 46 3.51 -7.27 -3.46
CA VAL A 46 2.65 -8.41 -3.11
C VAL A 46 3.20 -9.04 -1.83
N LYS A 47 2.45 -8.98 -0.73
CA LYS A 47 2.91 -9.49 0.57
C LYS A 47 1.82 -10.27 1.31
N VAL A 48 2.24 -11.11 2.24
CA VAL A 48 1.34 -11.77 3.20
C VAL A 48 0.93 -10.77 4.28
N LYS A 49 -0.37 -10.64 4.52
CA LYS A 49 -0.92 -9.80 5.60
C LYS A 49 -0.37 -10.29 6.95
N ASN A 50 0.15 -9.36 7.73
CA ASN A 50 0.78 -9.64 9.04
C ASN A 50 1.97 -10.62 8.99
N GLY A 51 2.59 -10.81 7.82
CA GLY A 51 3.78 -11.64 7.63
C GLY A 51 4.94 -10.84 7.05
N SER A 52 6.14 -11.44 7.07
CA SER A 52 7.36 -10.89 6.46
C SER A 52 7.58 -11.36 5.01
N THR A 53 6.79 -12.35 4.56
CA THR A 53 6.91 -12.92 3.22
C THR A 53 6.24 -12.01 2.19
N GLY A 54 7.00 -11.63 1.15
CA GLY A 54 6.50 -10.79 0.06
C GLY A 54 7.39 -10.84 -1.16
N THR A 55 6.91 -10.30 -2.26
CA THR A 55 7.62 -10.13 -3.53
C THR A 55 7.16 -8.82 -4.20
N ILE A 56 7.82 -8.45 -5.29
CA ILE A 56 7.41 -7.36 -6.17
C ILE A 56 7.08 -7.90 -7.55
N THR A 57 6.27 -7.20 -8.31
CA THR A 57 5.97 -7.53 -9.71
C THR A 57 7.12 -7.15 -10.63
N ASP A 58 7.31 -7.94 -11.68
CA ASP A 58 8.31 -7.71 -12.73
C ASP A 58 7.85 -6.66 -13.77
N ILE A 59 8.64 -6.45 -14.83
CA ILE A 59 8.35 -5.52 -15.93
C ILE A 59 7.07 -5.85 -16.72
N ASN A 60 6.56 -7.08 -16.61
CA ASN A 60 5.32 -7.52 -17.22
C ASN A 60 4.17 -7.60 -16.19
N GLY A 61 4.37 -7.08 -14.97
CA GLY A 61 3.43 -7.16 -13.87
C GLY A 61 3.30 -8.56 -13.26
N LYS A 62 4.15 -9.55 -13.62
CA LYS A 62 4.07 -10.91 -13.11
C LYS A 62 4.71 -11.04 -11.74
N TYR A 63 4.15 -11.93 -10.93
CA TYR A 63 4.68 -12.27 -9.61
C TYR A 63 4.55 -13.77 -9.33
N THR A 64 5.37 -14.27 -8.43
CA THR A 64 5.26 -15.61 -7.85
C THR A 64 5.65 -15.54 -6.39
N LEU A 65 4.83 -16.12 -5.52
CA LEU A 65 5.03 -16.08 -4.07
C LEU A 65 4.56 -17.39 -3.42
N SER A 66 5.42 -18.00 -2.61
CA SER A 66 5.09 -19.18 -1.81
C SER A 66 4.54 -18.78 -0.46
N VAL A 67 3.31 -19.17 -0.14
CA VAL A 67 2.58 -18.71 1.04
C VAL A 67 1.80 -19.84 1.70
N PRO A 68 1.52 -19.77 3.00
CA PRO A 68 0.62 -20.69 3.68
C PRO A 68 -0.77 -20.69 3.02
N SER A 69 -1.44 -21.84 2.98
CA SER A 69 -2.76 -21.97 2.35
C SER A 69 -3.88 -21.15 3.02
N ASN A 70 -3.67 -20.73 4.27
CA ASN A 70 -4.59 -19.87 5.03
C ASN A 70 -4.18 -18.39 5.02
N ALA A 71 -3.15 -18.01 4.26
CA ALA A 71 -2.66 -16.64 4.18
C ALA A 71 -3.66 -15.71 3.48
N THR A 72 -3.56 -14.41 3.76
CA THR A 72 -4.18 -13.33 3.00
C THR A 72 -3.07 -12.58 2.28
N LEU A 73 -3.20 -12.43 0.96
CA LEU A 73 -2.31 -11.65 0.12
C LEU A 73 -2.79 -10.21 0.07
N VAL A 74 -1.86 -9.27 0.17
CA VAL A 74 -2.08 -7.83 0.07
C VAL A 74 -1.32 -7.32 -1.14
N PHE A 75 -2.04 -6.71 -2.07
CA PHE A 75 -1.49 -6.06 -3.25
C PHE A 75 -1.55 -4.56 -3.07
N SER A 76 -0.42 -3.88 -3.23
CA SER A 76 -0.33 -2.43 -3.06
C SER A 76 0.64 -1.81 -4.04
N TYR A 77 0.28 -0.62 -4.54
CA TYR A 77 1.13 0.20 -5.39
C TYR A 77 0.81 1.68 -5.12
N ILE A 78 1.79 2.56 -5.35
CA ILE A 78 1.62 4.01 -5.09
C ILE A 78 0.57 4.57 -6.04
N GLY A 79 -0.43 5.28 -5.51
CA GLY A 79 -1.54 5.86 -6.28
C GLY A 79 -2.68 4.88 -6.59
N TYR A 80 -2.66 3.67 -6.01
CA TYR A 80 -3.69 2.66 -6.22
C TYR A 80 -4.29 2.17 -4.90
N ILE A 81 -5.55 1.74 -4.96
CA ILE A 81 -6.27 1.19 -3.83
C ILE A 81 -5.69 -0.19 -3.49
N THR A 82 -5.27 -0.37 -2.24
CA THR A 82 -4.79 -1.67 -1.74
C THR A 82 -5.89 -2.72 -1.78
N GLN A 83 -5.58 -3.91 -2.30
CA GLN A 83 -6.51 -5.04 -2.37
C GLN A 83 -6.01 -6.23 -1.57
N GLU A 84 -6.94 -7.00 -0.99
CA GLU A 84 -6.65 -8.18 -0.17
C GLU A 84 -7.39 -9.39 -0.71
N PHE A 85 -6.68 -10.54 -0.80
CA PHE A 85 -7.23 -11.81 -1.26
C PHE A 85 -6.82 -12.94 -0.33
N LYS A 86 -7.79 -13.75 0.11
CA LYS A 86 -7.51 -14.94 0.92
C LYS A 86 -7.13 -16.11 0.02
N VAL A 87 -5.99 -16.72 0.28
CA VAL A 87 -5.48 -17.87 -0.48
C VAL A 87 -6.41 -19.08 -0.38
N SER A 88 -7.12 -19.24 0.74
CA SER A 88 -8.09 -20.31 0.96
C SER A 88 -9.32 -20.24 0.03
N GLU A 89 -9.67 -19.05 -0.46
CA GLU A 89 -10.82 -18.83 -1.33
C GLU A 89 -10.46 -18.97 -2.83
N LEU A 90 -9.17 -19.08 -3.15
CA LEU A 90 -8.71 -19.22 -4.53
C LEU A 90 -8.98 -20.63 -5.08
N LYS A 91 -9.68 -20.69 -6.20
CA LYS A 91 -9.97 -21.94 -6.93
C LYS A 91 -8.75 -22.49 -7.67
N SER A 92 -7.74 -21.66 -7.94
CA SER A 92 -6.49 -22.03 -8.63
C SER A 92 -5.29 -21.38 -7.97
N ASN A 93 -4.09 -21.82 -8.33
CA ASN A 93 -2.84 -21.20 -7.87
C ASN A 93 -2.45 -19.96 -8.70
N VAL A 94 -3.30 -19.56 -9.66
CA VAL A 94 -3.11 -18.35 -10.47
C VAL A 94 -4.12 -17.31 -10.02
N LEU A 95 -3.62 -16.12 -9.63
CA LEU A 95 -4.42 -14.97 -9.20
C LEU A 95 -3.98 -13.72 -9.98
N ASN A 96 -4.79 -13.31 -10.94
CA ASN A 96 -4.60 -12.04 -11.64
C ASN A 96 -5.40 -10.96 -10.92
N VAL A 97 -4.76 -9.80 -10.71
CA VAL A 97 -5.30 -8.68 -9.94
C VAL A 97 -5.31 -7.42 -10.77
N VAL A 98 -6.42 -6.71 -10.77
CA VAL A 98 -6.54 -5.39 -11.39
C VAL A 98 -6.60 -4.35 -10.27
N LEU A 99 -5.58 -3.50 -10.14
CA LEU A 99 -5.56 -2.42 -9.16
C LEU A 99 -6.34 -1.23 -9.70
N GLN A 100 -7.15 -0.63 -8.84
CA GLN A 100 -7.92 0.58 -9.17
C GLN A 100 -7.15 1.81 -8.69
N SER A 101 -7.10 2.85 -9.53
CA SER A 101 -6.48 4.13 -9.21
C SER A 101 -7.18 4.77 -8.00
N ASP A 102 -6.41 5.21 -7.01
CA ASP A 102 -6.93 5.96 -5.87
C ASP A 102 -7.03 7.45 -6.20
N THR A 103 -8.15 7.84 -6.83
CA THR A 103 -8.42 9.23 -7.20
C THR A 103 -8.62 10.16 -5.99
N LYS A 104 -8.76 9.61 -4.77
CA LYS A 104 -8.88 10.38 -3.53
C LYS A 104 -7.54 10.73 -2.87
N ALA A 105 -6.43 10.12 -3.33
CA ALA A 105 -5.10 10.32 -2.74
C ALA A 105 -4.42 11.64 -3.17
N LEU A 106 -5.06 12.49 -3.97
CA LEU A 106 -4.56 13.82 -4.35
C LEU A 106 -5.13 14.93 -3.46
N ASP A 107 -5.18 14.73 -2.15
CA ASP A 107 -5.11 15.86 -1.23
C ASP A 107 -3.70 16.45 -1.36
N GLU A 108 -3.62 17.63 -1.96
CA GLU A 108 -2.40 18.38 -2.26
C GLU A 108 -1.55 18.48 -1.00
N VAL A 109 -0.48 17.69 -0.92
CA VAL A 109 0.48 17.77 0.18
C VAL A 109 1.35 19.00 -0.06
N VAL A 110 1.09 20.07 0.68
CA VAL A 110 1.97 21.25 0.68
C VAL A 110 3.18 20.94 1.56
N VAL A 111 4.37 20.84 0.96
CA VAL A 111 5.63 20.66 1.68
C VAL A 111 6.01 22.02 2.29
N VAL A 112 5.79 22.21 3.59
CA VAL A 112 6.24 23.38 4.34
C VAL A 112 7.48 22.97 5.12
N GLY A 113 8.61 23.56 4.78
CA GLY A 113 10.00 23.52 5.30
C GLY A 113 10.46 22.47 6.32
N TYR A 114 9.65 21.93 7.19
CA TYR A 114 9.94 20.84 8.13
C TYR A 114 8.69 20.00 8.40
N GLY A 115 8.24 19.21 7.40
CA GLY A 115 7.12 18.29 7.54
C GLY A 115 6.06 18.46 6.47
N THR A 116 5.32 17.40 6.23
CA THR A 116 4.16 17.40 5.34
C THR A 116 2.91 17.73 6.15
N MET A 117 2.29 18.89 5.91
CA MET A 117 0.99 19.27 6.53
C MET A 117 -0.09 19.23 5.45
N ARG A 118 -1.26 18.71 5.79
CA ARG A 118 -2.43 18.81 4.91
C ARG A 118 -2.87 20.27 4.81
N LYS A 119 -3.41 20.68 3.65
CA LYS A 119 -3.90 22.04 3.40
C LYS A 119 -4.99 22.48 4.39
N SER A 120 -5.74 21.53 4.95
CA SER A 120 -6.73 21.74 6.00
C SER A 120 -6.14 22.16 7.36
N ASP A 121 -4.84 21.84 7.58
CA ASP A 121 -4.19 22.09 8.87
C ASP A 121 -3.44 23.43 8.90
N LEU A 122 -3.43 24.14 7.78
CA LEU A 122 -2.86 25.48 7.67
C LEU A 122 -3.90 26.52 8.12
N THR A 123 -3.90 26.85 9.40
CA THR A 123 -4.71 27.96 9.99
C THR A 123 -4.18 29.36 9.65
N GLY A 124 -3.15 29.46 8.78
CA GLY A 124 -2.63 30.73 8.28
C GLY A 124 -3.40 31.21 7.05
N SER A 125 -3.55 32.56 6.92
CA SER A 125 -4.16 33.19 5.74
C SER A 125 -3.32 32.91 4.48
N ILE A 126 -3.63 31.82 3.76
CA ILE A 126 -3.09 31.60 2.43
C ILE A 126 -4.10 32.16 1.42
N SER A 127 -3.80 33.33 0.90
CA SER A 127 -4.58 33.95 -0.18
C SER A 127 -4.07 33.40 -1.51
N THR A 128 -4.87 32.56 -2.18
CA THR A 128 -4.57 32.09 -3.53
C THR A 128 -5.17 33.07 -4.52
N ALA A 129 -4.35 33.86 -5.19
CA ALA A 129 -4.79 34.74 -6.29
C ALA A 129 -4.96 33.89 -7.57
N LYS A 130 -6.20 33.77 -8.07
CA LYS A 130 -6.47 33.09 -9.35
C LYS A 130 -6.03 33.98 -10.51
N GLY A 131 -5.33 33.43 -11.49
CA GLY A 131 -4.82 34.17 -12.67
C GLY A 131 -5.88 34.99 -13.41
N LYS A 132 -7.15 34.59 -13.37
CA LYS A 132 -8.27 35.37 -13.93
C LYS A 132 -8.53 36.70 -13.21
N ASP A 133 -8.19 36.80 -11.93
CA ASP A 133 -8.40 38.04 -11.14
C ASP A 133 -7.26 39.04 -11.37
N MET A 134 -6.07 38.54 -11.77
CA MET A 134 -4.94 39.39 -12.19
C MET A 134 -5.19 40.08 -13.54
N LEU A 135 -5.89 39.40 -14.47
CA LEU A 135 -6.20 39.95 -15.82
C LEU A 135 -7.33 40.98 -15.79
N LYS A 136 -8.11 41.06 -14.71
CA LYS A 136 -9.18 42.08 -14.55
C LYS A 136 -8.67 43.43 -14.03
N ALA A 137 -7.49 43.47 -13.42
CA ALA A 137 -6.86 44.73 -13.05
C ALA A 137 -6.15 45.26 -14.29
N GLN A 138 -6.71 46.19 -15.02
CA GLN A 138 -6.19 46.84 -16.25
C GLN A 138 -4.79 47.48 -16.07
N SER A 139 -3.87 46.77 -15.41
CA SER A 139 -2.50 47.22 -15.18
C SER A 139 -1.54 46.44 -16.07
N PHE A 140 -0.63 47.14 -16.71
CA PHE A 140 0.40 46.58 -17.59
C PHE A 140 1.46 45.79 -16.85
N ASN A 141 1.41 45.73 -15.51
CA ASN A 141 2.39 45.01 -14.69
C ASN A 141 1.67 44.01 -13.77
N ALA A 142 2.03 42.72 -13.87
CA ALA A 142 1.47 41.64 -13.08
C ALA A 142 1.63 41.84 -11.55
N LEU A 143 2.67 42.60 -11.12
CA LEU A 143 2.92 42.95 -9.73
C LEU A 143 1.92 43.97 -9.17
N ASP A 144 1.47 44.93 -9.99
CA ASP A 144 0.46 45.90 -9.60
C ASP A 144 -0.93 45.23 -9.44
N GLY A 145 -1.22 44.17 -10.18
CA GLY A 145 -2.44 43.39 -10.04
C GLY A 145 -2.57 42.65 -8.69
N LEU A 146 -1.46 42.48 -7.96
CA LEU A 146 -1.42 41.86 -6.64
C LEU A 146 -1.59 42.88 -5.50
N LYS A 147 -1.48 44.17 -5.79
CA LYS A 147 -1.58 45.22 -4.80
C LYS A 147 -2.97 45.22 -4.16
N GLY A 148 -3.01 45.05 -2.85
CA GLY A 148 -4.26 45.00 -2.07
C GLY A 148 -5.05 43.70 -2.14
N LYS A 149 -4.60 42.68 -2.93
CA LYS A 149 -5.26 41.38 -3.04
C LYS A 149 -4.63 40.28 -2.18
N VAL A 150 -3.40 40.49 -1.75
CA VAL A 150 -2.65 39.53 -0.93
C VAL A 150 -2.10 40.26 0.31
N ALA A 151 -2.45 39.77 1.48
CA ALA A 151 -1.95 40.33 2.74
C ALA A 151 -0.42 40.08 2.85
N GLY A 152 0.36 41.13 3.14
CA GLY A 152 1.81 41.06 3.33
C GLY A 152 2.67 41.38 2.10
N VAL A 153 2.08 41.76 0.97
CA VAL A 153 2.80 42.23 -0.22
C VAL A 153 2.77 43.77 -0.26
N ASN A 154 3.93 44.40 -0.02
CA ASN A 154 4.14 45.84 -0.14
C ASN A 154 5.05 46.06 -1.37
N ILE A 155 4.52 46.72 -2.40
CA ILE A 155 5.25 47.04 -3.64
C ILE A 155 5.45 48.58 -3.63
N PHE A 156 6.71 48.98 -3.60
CA PHE A 156 7.14 50.38 -3.67
C PHE A 156 7.27 50.80 -5.12
#